data_ab91d55bd89afc7a5b0c955f086a3a19
#
_entry.id   ab91d55bd89afc7a5b0c955f086a3a19
#
_cell.length_a   1.000
_cell.length_b   1.000
_cell.length_c   1.000
_cell.angle_alpha   90.00
_cell.angle_beta   90.00
_cell.angle_gamma   90.00
#
_symmetry.space_group_name_H-M   'P 1'
#
loop_
_entity.id
_entity.type
_entity.pdbx_description
1 polymer ?
#
loop_
_entity_poly.entity_id
_entity_poly.type
_entity_poly.pdbx_seq_one_letter_code
_entity_poly.pdbx_strand_id
1 'polypeptide(L)'
;MRIVLTLSLLLFGVAFMPQPAAASLEGAWRGSGIVSYRGGADKVRCRVHFSRVGAKAFGVSSDCATETGRYATTGRVVPSGANRYFGLIQGEGVTGKVVIVQHGKRLYVSVSSRRGSAKLSLSR
;
A
#
# COMPACT_ATOMS: atom_id res chain seq x y z
N MET A 1 27.03 47.91 -45.53
CA MET A 1 26.90 46.46 -45.36
C MET A 1 26.38 46.17 -43.95
N ARG A 2 25.14 45.79 -43.82
CA ARG A 2 24.55 45.48 -42.52
C ARG A 2 24.50 43.97 -42.40
N ILE A 3 25.20 43.44 -41.38
CA ILE A 3 25.13 42.04 -41.05
C ILE A 3 23.95 41.90 -40.10
N VAL A 4 22.89 41.26 -40.54
CA VAL A 4 21.76 40.93 -39.70
C VAL A 4 22.10 39.59 -39.03
N LEU A 5 22.50 39.66 -37.78
CA LEU A 5 22.62 38.47 -36.93
C LEU A 5 21.21 38.09 -36.51
N THR A 6 20.63 37.15 -37.20
CA THR A 6 19.43 36.48 -36.71
C THR A 6 19.84 35.55 -35.56
N LEU A 7 19.63 36.01 -34.36
CA LEU A 7 19.77 35.16 -33.17
C LEU A 7 18.59 34.19 -33.18
N SER A 8 18.84 32.99 -33.70
CA SER A 8 17.86 31.90 -33.53
C SER A 8 17.87 31.47 -32.06
N LEU A 9 16.90 31.98 -31.31
CA LEU A 9 16.64 31.48 -29.98
C LEU A 9 16.06 30.07 -30.13
N LEU A 10 16.92 29.07 -29.99
CA LEU A 10 16.50 27.70 -29.82
C LEU A 10 15.90 27.60 -28.42
N LEU A 11 14.60 27.76 -28.35
CA LEU A 11 13.82 27.37 -27.16
C LEU A 11 13.89 25.86 -27.08
N PHE A 12 14.83 25.35 -26.29
CA PHE A 12 14.77 23.98 -25.82
C PHE A 12 13.59 23.91 -24.85
N GLY A 13 12.43 23.53 -25.36
CA GLY A 13 11.32 23.15 -24.54
C GLY A 13 11.74 21.93 -23.74
N VAL A 14 12.03 22.12 -22.47
CA VAL A 14 12.15 21.00 -21.54
C VAL A 14 10.77 20.39 -21.45
N ALA A 15 10.56 19.30 -22.18
CA ALA A 15 9.36 18.51 -22.02
C ALA A 15 9.43 17.90 -20.63
N PHE A 16 8.74 18.51 -19.67
CA PHE A 16 8.44 17.85 -18.41
C PHE A 16 7.50 16.71 -18.76
N MET A 17 8.05 15.52 -18.92
CA MET A 17 7.22 14.32 -18.82
C MET A 17 6.77 14.24 -17.38
N PRO A 18 5.44 14.27 -17.09
CA PRO A 18 4.99 13.99 -15.76
C PRO A 18 5.50 12.58 -15.43
N GLN A 19 6.39 12.50 -14.49
CA GLN A 19 6.72 11.22 -13.89
C GLN A 19 5.41 10.65 -13.37
N PRO A 20 5.05 9.40 -13.72
CA PRO A 20 3.91 8.79 -13.08
C PRO A 20 4.15 8.91 -11.58
N ALA A 21 3.33 9.69 -10.92
CA ALA A 21 3.34 9.79 -9.48
C ALA A 21 3.34 8.35 -8.97
N ALA A 22 4.35 7.98 -8.17
CA ALA A 22 4.35 6.71 -7.49
C ALA A 22 2.95 6.56 -6.90
N ALA A 23 2.20 5.54 -7.33
CA ALA A 23 0.83 5.38 -6.94
C ALA A 23 0.78 5.40 -5.43
N SER A 24 0.12 6.41 -4.86
CA SER A 24 0.02 6.55 -3.42
C SER A 24 -0.69 5.33 -2.84
N LEU A 25 -0.21 4.87 -1.69
CA LEU A 25 -0.90 3.85 -0.92
C LEU A 25 -2.25 4.34 -0.40
N GLU A 26 -2.39 5.65 -0.26
CA GLU A 26 -3.58 6.30 0.30
C GLU A 26 -4.85 5.92 -0.45
N GLY A 27 -5.91 5.69 0.32
CA GLY A 27 -7.24 5.38 -0.21
C GLY A 27 -7.76 4.02 0.21
N ALA A 28 -8.81 3.59 -0.46
CA ALA A 28 -9.52 2.35 -0.18
C ALA A 28 -9.06 1.23 -1.11
N TRP A 29 -8.76 0.11 -0.52
CA TRP A 29 -8.35 -1.11 -1.21
C TRP A 29 -9.23 -2.27 -0.74
N ARG A 30 -9.47 -3.23 -1.61
CA ARG A 30 -10.24 -4.42 -1.27
C ARG A 30 -9.64 -5.65 -1.93
N GLY A 31 -9.83 -6.77 -1.30
CA GLY A 31 -9.35 -8.03 -1.85
C GLY A 31 -9.57 -9.19 -0.92
N SER A 32 -8.85 -10.25 -1.20
CA SER A 32 -9.04 -11.52 -0.51
C SER A 32 -7.70 -12.22 -0.31
N GLY A 33 -7.73 -13.24 0.50
CA GLY A 33 -6.56 -14.05 0.77
C GLY A 33 -6.87 -15.21 1.69
N ILE A 34 -5.84 -15.65 2.38
CA ILE A 34 -5.91 -16.80 3.30
C ILE A 34 -5.33 -16.38 4.64
N VAL A 35 -6.06 -16.70 5.69
CA VAL A 35 -5.59 -16.63 7.07
C VAL A 35 -5.26 -18.04 7.51
N SER A 36 -4.04 -18.24 7.99
CA SER A 36 -3.57 -19.53 8.50
C SER A 36 -3.33 -19.43 9.99
N TYR A 37 -3.82 -20.38 10.72
CA TYR A 37 -3.69 -20.46 12.16
C TYR A 37 -3.47 -21.91 12.60
N ARG A 38 -3.16 -22.10 13.87
CA ARG A 38 -2.99 -23.45 14.40
C ARG A 38 -4.31 -24.22 14.28
N GLY A 39 -4.30 -25.29 13.51
CA GLY A 39 -5.47 -26.14 13.29
C GLY A 39 -6.20 -25.89 11.99
N GLY A 40 -5.84 -24.88 11.19
CA GLY A 40 -6.52 -24.68 9.93
C GLY A 40 -6.17 -23.40 9.18
N ALA A 41 -6.96 -23.16 8.16
CA ALA A 41 -6.87 -21.97 7.34
C ALA A 41 -8.26 -21.58 6.84
N ASP A 42 -8.51 -20.28 6.75
CA ASP A 42 -9.78 -19.73 6.26
C ASP A 42 -9.53 -18.76 5.12
N LYS A 43 -10.47 -18.73 4.20
CA LYS A 43 -10.53 -17.65 3.22
C LYS A 43 -10.97 -16.36 3.91
N VAL A 44 -10.37 -15.25 3.54
CA VAL A 44 -10.67 -13.95 4.12
C VAL A 44 -10.89 -12.93 3.02
N ARG A 45 -11.86 -12.06 3.23
CA ARG A 45 -12.07 -10.86 2.41
C ARG A 45 -11.87 -9.62 3.27
N CYS A 46 -11.12 -8.67 2.74
CA CYS A 46 -10.77 -7.47 3.49
C CYS A 46 -11.08 -6.20 2.69
N ARG A 47 -11.46 -5.18 3.44
CA ARG A 47 -11.44 -3.79 2.99
C ARG A 47 -10.41 -3.07 3.84
N VAL A 48 -9.49 -2.41 3.18
CA VAL A 48 -8.39 -1.72 3.85
C VAL A 48 -8.38 -0.27 3.41
N HIS A 49 -8.30 0.62 4.37
CA HIS A 49 -8.18 2.05 4.12
C HIS A 49 -6.84 2.54 4.66
N PHE A 50 -6.08 3.19 3.80
CA PHE A 50 -4.83 3.84 4.18
C PHE A 50 -5.02 5.35 4.16
N SER A 51 -4.62 6.00 5.24
CA SER A 51 -4.66 7.46 5.37
C SER A 51 -3.27 7.99 5.70
N ARG A 52 -2.89 9.09 5.09
CA ARG A 52 -1.59 9.69 5.40
C ARG A 52 -1.63 10.31 6.80
N VAL A 53 -0.73 9.88 7.67
CA VAL A 53 -0.65 10.37 9.06
C VAL A 53 0.67 11.10 9.34
N GLY A 54 1.48 11.32 8.31
CA GLY A 54 2.75 12.03 8.39
C GLY A 54 3.41 12.09 7.04
N ALA A 55 4.61 12.64 6.96
CA ALA A 55 5.33 12.82 5.69
C ALA A 55 5.59 11.48 4.97
N LYS A 56 5.83 10.40 5.74
CA LYS A 56 6.18 9.08 5.21
C LYS A 56 5.42 7.94 5.91
N ALA A 57 4.32 8.25 6.58
CA ALA A 57 3.59 7.24 7.33
C ALA A 57 2.13 7.19 6.90
N PHE A 58 1.57 5.99 6.91
CA PHE A 58 0.16 5.76 6.63
C PHE A 58 -0.49 5.04 7.79
N GLY A 59 -1.62 5.56 8.22
CA GLY A 59 -2.52 4.83 9.11
C GLY A 59 -3.25 3.77 8.32
N VAL A 60 -3.48 2.63 8.94
CA VAL A 60 -4.17 1.49 8.34
C VAL A 60 -5.41 1.19 9.15
N SER A 61 -6.53 1.03 8.48
CA SER A 61 -7.77 0.55 9.06
C SER A 61 -8.29 -0.56 8.16
N SER A 62 -8.50 -1.73 8.70
CA SER A 62 -9.00 -2.86 7.92
C SER A 62 -10.18 -3.54 8.57
N ASP A 63 -11.12 -3.96 7.73
CA ASP A 63 -12.25 -4.79 8.08
C ASP A 63 -12.19 -6.06 7.24
N CYS A 64 -12.05 -7.18 7.91
CA CYS A 64 -11.93 -8.47 7.26
C CYS A 64 -13.04 -9.41 7.71
N ALA A 65 -13.52 -10.24 6.80
CA ALA A 65 -14.56 -11.23 7.05
C ALA A 65 -14.07 -12.62 6.65
N THR A 66 -14.26 -13.57 7.52
CA THR A 66 -14.10 -15.01 7.28
C THR A 66 -15.44 -15.71 7.45
N GLU A 67 -15.48 -17.01 7.22
CA GLU A 67 -16.69 -17.80 7.50
C GLU A 67 -17.06 -17.81 8.99
N THR A 68 -16.09 -17.60 9.87
CA THR A 68 -16.27 -17.66 11.31
C THR A 68 -16.50 -16.31 11.99
N GLY A 69 -16.35 -15.21 11.27
CA GLY A 69 -16.58 -13.90 11.86
C GLY A 69 -15.92 -12.75 11.14
N ARG A 70 -16.01 -11.59 11.76
CA ARG A 70 -15.42 -10.35 11.28
C ARG A 70 -14.32 -9.88 12.22
N TYR A 71 -13.28 -9.29 11.63
CA TYR A 71 -12.13 -8.81 12.37
C TYR A 71 -11.79 -7.39 11.89
N ALA A 72 -11.62 -6.48 12.84
CA ALA A 72 -11.18 -5.13 12.57
C ALA A 72 -9.75 -4.96 13.08
N THR A 73 -8.89 -4.35 12.29
CA THR A 73 -7.53 -4.02 12.72
C THR A 73 -7.20 -2.58 12.38
N THR A 74 -6.31 -2.01 13.17
CA THR A 74 -5.75 -0.69 12.94
C THR A 74 -4.24 -0.74 13.11
N GLY A 75 -3.54 0.17 12.49
CA GLY A 75 -2.09 0.21 12.62
C GLY A 75 -1.45 1.32 11.83
N ARG A 76 -0.17 1.16 11.61
CA ARG A 76 0.63 2.15 10.89
C ARG A 76 1.71 1.44 10.10
N VAL A 77 1.94 1.92 8.86
CA VAL A 77 3.01 1.42 8.00
C VAL A 77 3.86 2.59 7.50
N VAL A 78 5.13 2.31 7.27
CA VAL A 78 6.11 3.25 6.73
C VAL A 78 6.82 2.62 5.55
N PRO A 79 7.32 3.42 4.59
CA PRO A 79 8.14 2.89 3.50
C PRO A 79 9.37 2.16 4.04
N SER A 80 9.67 1.00 3.48
CA SER A 80 10.82 0.17 3.86
C SER A 80 11.66 -0.27 2.66
N GLY A 81 11.49 0.39 1.53
CA GLY A 81 12.19 0.12 0.28
C GLY A 81 11.34 0.55 -0.91
N ALA A 82 11.81 0.30 -2.13
CA ALA A 82 11.06 0.60 -3.33
C ALA A 82 9.76 -0.22 -3.34
N ASN A 83 8.62 0.47 -3.39
CA ASN A 83 7.30 -0.15 -3.42
C ASN A 83 7.00 -1.09 -2.23
N ARG A 84 7.70 -0.89 -1.12
CA ARG A 84 7.54 -1.71 0.09
C ARG A 84 7.19 -0.85 1.29
N TYR A 85 6.32 -1.42 2.12
CA TYR A 85 5.91 -0.81 3.38
C TYR A 85 5.95 -1.85 4.48
N PHE A 86 6.30 -1.40 5.67
CA PHE A 86 6.37 -2.25 6.85
C PHE A 86 5.69 -1.54 8.02
N GLY A 87 5.07 -2.30 8.88
CA GLY A 87 4.48 -1.73 10.07
C GLY A 87 3.89 -2.77 11.01
N LEU A 88 3.14 -2.26 11.96
CA LEU A 88 2.43 -3.05 12.95
C LEU A 88 0.95 -2.75 12.86
N ILE A 89 0.16 -3.80 13.01
CA ILE A 89 -1.30 -3.71 13.11
C ILE A 89 -1.76 -4.36 14.40
N GLN A 90 -2.87 -3.91 14.92
CA GLN A 90 -3.46 -4.40 16.15
C GLN A 90 -4.95 -4.65 15.95
N GLY A 91 -5.43 -5.74 16.52
CA GLY A 91 -6.84 -6.09 16.55
C GLY A 91 -7.07 -7.29 17.42
N GLU A 92 -8.23 -7.35 18.09
CA GLU A 92 -8.62 -8.48 18.95
C GLU A 92 -7.56 -8.84 20.00
N GLY A 93 -6.84 -7.84 20.53
CA GLY A 93 -5.78 -8.05 21.53
C GLY A 93 -4.49 -8.65 20.97
N VAL A 94 -4.34 -8.70 19.65
CA VAL A 94 -3.16 -9.26 18.98
C VAL A 94 -2.46 -8.18 18.16
N THR A 95 -1.14 -8.16 18.25
CA THR A 95 -0.28 -7.32 17.40
C THR A 95 0.34 -8.18 16.32
N GLY A 96 0.23 -7.74 15.07
CA GLY A 96 0.83 -8.39 13.92
C GLY A 96 1.84 -7.47 13.22
N LYS A 97 2.84 -8.10 12.61
CA LYS A 97 3.75 -7.43 11.68
C LYS A 97 3.15 -7.50 10.29
N VAL A 98 3.18 -6.38 9.58
CA VAL A 98 2.65 -6.32 8.21
C VAL A 98 3.73 -5.86 7.26
N VAL A 99 3.82 -6.56 6.13
CA VAL A 99 4.67 -6.19 4.99
C VAL A 99 3.77 -6.03 3.78
N ILE A 100 3.90 -4.91 3.09
CA ILE A 100 3.13 -4.61 1.88
C ILE A 100 4.10 -4.41 0.73
N VAL A 101 3.83 -5.06 -0.39
CA VAL A 101 4.54 -4.86 -1.65
C VAL A 101 3.53 -4.34 -2.67
N GLN A 102 3.82 -3.18 -3.26
CA GLN A 102 2.95 -2.55 -4.25
C GLN A 102 3.44 -2.82 -5.67
N HIS A 103 2.54 -3.33 -6.50
CA HIS A 103 2.75 -3.49 -7.93
C HIS A 103 1.60 -2.80 -8.68
N GLY A 104 1.83 -1.53 -9.06
CA GLY A 104 0.81 -0.74 -9.72
C GLY A 104 -0.45 -0.57 -8.85
N LYS A 105 -1.58 -1.06 -9.36
CA LYS A 105 -2.87 -1.00 -8.67
C LYS A 105 -3.14 -2.20 -7.76
N ARG A 106 -2.13 -3.00 -7.48
CA ARG A 106 -2.26 -4.21 -6.68
C ARG A 106 -1.30 -4.17 -5.50
N LEU A 107 -1.79 -4.61 -4.35
CA LEU A 107 -0.99 -4.77 -3.15
C LEU A 107 -0.94 -6.25 -2.76
N TYR A 108 0.24 -6.71 -2.39
CA TYR A 108 0.44 -8.00 -1.75
C TYR A 108 0.77 -7.75 -0.30
N VAL A 109 -0.06 -8.24 0.59
CA VAL A 109 0.03 -7.99 2.03
C VAL A 109 0.32 -9.29 2.74
N SER A 110 1.34 -9.29 3.59
CA SER A 110 1.68 -10.41 4.45
C SER A 110 1.62 -9.94 5.89
N VAL A 111 0.88 -10.66 6.70
CA VAL A 111 0.73 -10.37 8.13
C VAL A 111 1.20 -11.59 8.91
N SER A 112 1.97 -11.35 9.97
CA SER A 112 2.39 -12.41 10.87
C SER A 112 2.18 -11.99 12.32
N SER A 113 1.62 -12.91 13.12
CA SER A 113 1.37 -12.72 14.54
C SER A 113 1.59 -14.04 15.29
N ARG A 114 1.49 -13.98 16.61
CA ARG A 114 1.59 -15.19 17.43
C ARG A 114 0.46 -16.18 17.18
N ARG A 115 -0.70 -15.70 16.72
CA ARG A 115 -1.89 -16.54 16.48
C ARG A 115 -1.96 -17.11 15.08
N GLY A 116 -1.14 -16.62 14.16
CA GLY A 116 -1.15 -17.08 12.78
C GLY A 116 -0.63 -16.05 11.81
N SER A 117 -0.87 -16.30 10.54
CA SER A 117 -0.43 -15.45 9.45
C SER A 117 -1.54 -15.24 8.43
N ALA A 118 -1.43 -14.19 7.65
CA ALA A 118 -2.36 -13.91 6.57
C ALA A 118 -1.60 -13.45 5.33
N LYS A 119 -2.10 -13.82 4.17
CA LYS A 119 -1.62 -13.33 2.88
C LYS A 119 -2.82 -12.84 2.08
N LEU A 120 -2.76 -11.59 1.66
CA LEU A 120 -3.83 -10.92 0.95
C LEU A 120 -3.33 -10.34 -0.37
N SER A 121 -4.19 -10.32 -1.36
CA SER A 121 -4.01 -9.55 -2.57
C SER A 121 -5.13 -8.53 -2.63
N LEU A 122 -4.76 -7.24 -2.65
CA LEU A 122 -5.69 -6.13 -2.65
C LEU A 122 -5.58 -5.35 -3.96
N SER A 123 -6.69 -4.77 -4.38
CA SER A 123 -6.74 -3.85 -5.52
C SER A 123 -7.69 -2.70 -5.22
N ARG A 124 -7.61 -1.65 -6.02
CA ARG A 124 -8.55 -0.56 -5.97
C ARG A 124 -9.34 -0.42 -7.28
#